data_177c3c48186a39eb6b7df6f5ceb67873
#
_entry.id   177c3c48186a39eb6b7df6f5ceb67873
#
_cell.length_a   1.000
_cell.length_b   1.000
_cell.length_c   1.000
_cell.angle_alpha   90.00
_cell.angle_beta   90.00
_cell.angle_gamma   90.00
#
_symmetry.space_group_name_H-M   'P 1'
#
loop_
_entity.id
_entity.type
_entity.pdbx_description
1 polymer ?
#
loop_
_entity_poly.entity_id
_entity_poly.type
_entity_poly.pdbx_seq_one_letter_code
_entity_poly.pdbx_strand_id
1 'polypeptide(L)'
;AMARCLSCLCFIGFSAFLVSCSEAPSERAARHESRGDGYVEQEKFREAVIEYKNAARATPDNPAIHWKIAKAASQVGDPSTIFTSLSRVVQLDPTDFEAQWSLGDFYLAGGTTDEAATLAERLLAARPQHPAGYLLRAGLALGADRVEDAIGLLKQAAELNPAMVRPLLTLANIYFAQQELKQAAGWYDRALKVAPSSADVRVARGRFLFATGTTDEGRKEFRKAVELSRDQEQIRLVLAEQYVALGRWDDAELEVVGLITDMNSHNARK
;
A
#
# COMPACT_ATOMS: atom_id res chain seq x y z
N ALA A 1 -13.43 -92.54 -28.29
CA ALA A 1 -14.32 -91.51 -28.77
C ALA A 1 -13.78 -90.12 -28.40
N MET A 2 -13.55 -89.31 -29.41
CA MET A 2 -12.89 -88.04 -29.37
C MET A 2 -13.72 -86.94 -28.64
N ALA A 3 -13.11 -86.20 -27.81
CA ALA A 3 -13.65 -84.90 -27.36
C ALA A 3 -12.57 -83.82 -27.55
N ARG A 4 -12.84 -82.89 -28.44
CA ARG A 4 -12.03 -81.65 -28.72
C ARG A 4 -12.37 -80.63 -27.69
N CYS A 5 -11.34 -80.12 -26.97
CA CYS A 5 -11.41 -79.01 -26.09
C CYS A 5 -11.13 -77.67 -26.87
N LEU A 6 -12.08 -76.78 -26.93
CA LEU A 6 -11.93 -75.40 -27.50
C LEU A 6 -11.40 -74.50 -26.41
N SER A 7 -10.22 -73.93 -26.68
CA SER A 7 -9.61 -72.87 -25.86
C SER A 7 -10.35 -71.57 -26.02
N CYS A 8 -10.98 -71.09 -24.97
CA CYS A 8 -11.42 -69.65 -24.88
C CYS A 8 -10.26 -68.82 -24.42
N LEU A 9 -9.69 -68.01 -25.33
CA LEU A 9 -8.80 -66.90 -25.00
C LEU A 9 -9.64 -65.72 -24.53
N CYS A 10 -9.64 -65.45 -23.22
CA CYS A 10 -10.15 -64.20 -22.66
C CYS A 10 -9.10 -63.11 -22.89
N PHE A 11 -9.35 -62.23 -23.86
CA PHE A 11 -8.67 -60.93 -23.97
C PHE A 11 -9.16 -60.01 -22.84
N ILE A 12 -8.40 -59.92 -21.76
CA ILE A 12 -8.60 -58.87 -20.76
C ILE A 12 -8.01 -57.60 -21.33
N GLY A 13 -8.89 -56.75 -21.92
CA GLY A 13 -8.55 -55.40 -22.33
C GLY A 13 -8.23 -54.56 -21.11
N PHE A 14 -6.95 -54.35 -20.86
CA PHE A 14 -6.45 -53.38 -19.86
C PHE A 14 -6.66 -51.99 -20.43
N SER A 15 -7.85 -51.43 -20.23
CA SER A 15 -8.12 -49.98 -20.48
C SER A 15 -7.35 -49.17 -19.45
N ALA A 16 -6.13 -48.77 -19.80
CA ALA A 16 -5.40 -47.76 -19.06
C ALA A 16 -6.19 -46.45 -19.13
N PHE A 17 -7.00 -46.21 -18.12
CA PHE A 17 -7.52 -44.88 -17.85
C PHE A 17 -6.32 -43.96 -17.59
N LEU A 18 -5.90 -43.23 -18.60
CA LEU A 18 -5.05 -42.04 -18.41
C LEU A 18 -5.87 -41.06 -17.61
N VAL A 19 -5.81 -41.18 -16.27
CA VAL A 19 -6.22 -40.09 -15.37
C VAL A 19 -5.24 -38.97 -15.68
N SER A 20 -5.64 -38.06 -16.58
CA SER A 20 -4.99 -36.78 -16.71
C SER A 20 -5.13 -36.11 -15.36
N CYS A 21 -4.05 -36.13 -14.55
CA CYS A 21 -3.95 -35.34 -13.35
C CYS A 21 -3.90 -33.88 -13.80
N SER A 22 -5.06 -33.32 -14.11
CA SER A 22 -5.18 -31.87 -14.21
C SER A 22 -5.03 -31.32 -12.80
N GLU A 23 -3.97 -30.55 -12.59
CA GLU A 23 -3.72 -29.85 -11.34
C GLU A 23 -5.02 -29.16 -10.87
N ALA A 24 -5.36 -29.31 -9.59
CA ALA A 24 -6.56 -28.70 -9.03
C ALA A 24 -6.47 -27.15 -9.13
N PRO A 25 -7.59 -26.44 -9.35
CA PRO A 25 -7.57 -24.97 -9.42
C PRO A 25 -6.93 -24.34 -8.19
N SER A 26 -7.15 -24.89 -6.99
CA SER A 26 -6.55 -24.42 -5.75
C SER A 26 -5.03 -24.61 -5.70
N GLU A 27 -4.50 -25.73 -6.20
CA GLU A 27 -3.06 -25.99 -6.25
C GLU A 27 -2.38 -25.07 -7.26
N ARG A 28 -3.01 -24.87 -8.42
CA ARG A 28 -2.53 -23.93 -9.42
C ARG A 28 -2.53 -22.49 -8.89
N ALA A 29 -3.59 -22.07 -8.18
CA ALA A 29 -3.65 -20.77 -7.54
C ALA A 29 -2.52 -20.60 -6.51
N ALA A 30 -2.33 -21.58 -5.61
CA ALA A 30 -1.29 -21.54 -4.58
C ALA A 30 0.13 -21.45 -5.18
N ARG A 31 0.39 -22.17 -6.29
CA ARG A 31 1.68 -22.09 -6.98
C ARG A 31 1.94 -20.70 -7.57
N HIS A 32 0.94 -20.10 -8.22
CA HIS A 32 1.05 -18.74 -8.75
C HIS A 32 1.17 -17.70 -7.62
N GLU A 33 0.40 -17.88 -6.55
CA GLU A 33 0.48 -17.02 -5.36
C GLU A 33 1.89 -17.03 -4.74
N SER A 34 2.47 -18.20 -4.53
CA SER A 34 3.83 -18.36 -4.01
C SER A 34 4.89 -17.71 -4.91
N ARG A 35 4.74 -17.80 -6.25
CA ARG A 35 5.64 -17.09 -7.17
C ARG A 35 5.48 -15.58 -7.07
N GLY A 36 4.24 -15.10 -6.96
CA GLY A 36 3.94 -13.70 -6.74
C GLY A 36 4.58 -13.17 -5.46
N ASP A 37 4.48 -13.93 -4.35
CA ASP A 37 5.13 -13.60 -3.08
C ASP A 37 6.66 -13.51 -3.25
N GLY A 38 7.28 -14.46 -3.96
CA GLY A 38 8.70 -14.44 -4.25
C GLY A 38 9.13 -13.25 -5.15
N TYR A 39 8.27 -12.77 -6.04
CA TYR A 39 8.53 -11.54 -6.78
C TYR A 39 8.40 -10.29 -5.91
N VAL A 40 7.46 -10.25 -4.97
CA VAL A 40 7.35 -9.15 -4.00
C VAL A 40 8.60 -9.04 -3.13
N GLU A 41 9.16 -10.18 -2.66
CA GLU A 41 10.41 -10.21 -1.91
C GLU A 41 11.60 -9.64 -2.70
N GLN A 42 11.56 -9.79 -4.04
CA GLN A 42 12.56 -9.25 -4.98
C GLN A 42 12.22 -7.84 -5.48
N GLU A 43 11.15 -7.21 -4.96
CA GLU A 43 10.63 -5.89 -5.39
C GLU A 43 10.21 -5.85 -6.88
N LYS A 44 10.00 -7.01 -7.50
CA LYS A 44 9.50 -7.17 -8.87
C LYS A 44 7.98 -7.13 -8.91
N PHE A 45 7.42 -5.97 -8.58
CA PHE A 45 5.97 -5.83 -8.37
C PHE A 45 5.13 -6.04 -9.63
N ARG A 46 5.67 -5.73 -10.82
CA ARG A 46 4.96 -5.99 -12.10
C ARG A 46 4.78 -7.49 -12.35
N GLU A 47 5.84 -8.26 -12.12
CA GLU A 47 5.83 -9.73 -12.23
C GLU A 47 4.91 -10.34 -11.15
N ALA A 48 4.94 -9.78 -9.93
CA ALA A 48 4.03 -10.19 -8.86
C ALA A 48 2.56 -10.00 -9.26
N VAL A 49 2.19 -8.86 -9.86
CA VAL A 49 0.83 -8.60 -10.35
C VAL A 49 0.41 -9.64 -11.39
N ILE A 50 1.30 -10.04 -12.30
CA ILE A 50 1.01 -11.05 -13.33
C ILE A 50 0.73 -12.41 -12.67
N GLU A 51 1.58 -12.83 -11.74
CA GLU A 51 1.42 -14.12 -11.05
C GLU A 51 0.16 -14.14 -10.18
N TYR A 52 -0.13 -13.08 -9.43
CA TYR A 52 -1.37 -13.00 -8.67
C TYR A 52 -2.62 -12.96 -9.55
N LYS A 53 -2.57 -12.30 -10.73
CA LYS A 53 -3.66 -12.37 -11.71
C LYS A 53 -3.86 -13.79 -12.25
N ASN A 54 -2.78 -14.57 -12.42
CA ASN A 54 -2.87 -15.98 -12.80
C ASN A 54 -3.49 -16.82 -11.67
N ALA A 55 -3.14 -16.53 -10.40
CA ALA A 55 -3.78 -17.16 -9.25
C ALA A 55 -5.28 -16.85 -9.19
N ALA A 56 -5.66 -15.57 -9.38
CA ALA A 56 -7.06 -15.16 -9.40
C ALA A 56 -7.89 -15.79 -10.54
N ARG A 57 -7.27 -16.09 -11.69
CA ARG A 57 -7.97 -16.87 -12.75
C ARG A 57 -8.29 -18.29 -12.33
N ALA A 58 -7.46 -18.89 -11.48
CA ALA A 58 -7.71 -20.24 -10.97
C ALA A 58 -8.73 -20.26 -9.82
N THR A 59 -8.74 -19.22 -8.99
CA THR A 59 -9.67 -19.05 -7.85
C THR A 59 -10.21 -17.62 -7.82
N PRO A 60 -11.19 -17.28 -8.68
CA PRO A 60 -11.65 -15.90 -8.88
C PRO A 60 -12.41 -15.31 -7.67
N ASP A 61 -12.87 -16.17 -6.76
CA ASP A 61 -13.65 -15.79 -5.59
C ASP A 61 -12.82 -15.75 -4.29
N ASN A 62 -11.49 -15.71 -4.42
CA ASN A 62 -10.59 -15.57 -3.27
C ASN A 62 -10.23 -14.10 -3.03
N PRO A 63 -10.80 -13.42 -2.00
CA PRO A 63 -10.53 -12.01 -1.74
C PRO A 63 -9.05 -11.74 -1.38
N ALA A 64 -8.37 -12.68 -0.74
CA ALA A 64 -6.96 -12.50 -0.35
C ALA A 64 -6.04 -12.34 -1.55
N ILE A 65 -6.31 -13.06 -2.66
CA ILE A 65 -5.53 -12.91 -3.89
C ILE A 65 -5.77 -11.53 -4.53
N HIS A 66 -7.02 -11.07 -4.56
CA HIS A 66 -7.34 -9.73 -5.06
C HIS A 66 -6.69 -8.62 -4.21
N TRP A 67 -6.59 -8.81 -2.89
CA TRP A 67 -5.81 -7.94 -2.02
C TRP A 67 -4.32 -7.89 -2.42
N LYS A 68 -3.70 -9.04 -2.66
CA LYS A 68 -2.29 -9.11 -3.10
C LYS A 68 -2.10 -8.40 -4.44
N ILE A 69 -3.04 -8.54 -5.39
CA ILE A 69 -3.01 -7.80 -6.66
C ILE A 69 -3.05 -6.30 -6.40
N ALA A 70 -3.99 -5.81 -5.58
CA ALA A 70 -4.13 -4.39 -5.29
C ALA A 70 -2.86 -3.81 -4.63
N LYS A 71 -2.28 -4.51 -3.66
CA LYS A 71 -1.03 -4.12 -2.99
C LYS A 71 0.17 -4.08 -3.94
N ALA A 72 0.34 -5.08 -4.78
CA ALA A 72 1.42 -5.09 -5.76
C ALA A 72 1.23 -4.02 -6.86
N ALA A 73 -0.02 -3.80 -7.30
CA ALA A 73 -0.37 -2.78 -8.28
C ALA A 73 -0.12 -1.36 -7.76
N SER A 74 -0.28 -1.12 -6.44
CA SER A 74 0.02 0.18 -5.84
C SER A 74 1.51 0.53 -5.91
N GLN A 75 2.40 -0.46 -5.84
CA GLN A 75 3.85 -0.26 -5.96
C GLN A 75 4.29 0.08 -7.39
N VAL A 76 3.52 -0.31 -8.40
CA VAL A 76 3.81 0.00 -9.82
C VAL A 76 3.02 1.20 -10.34
N GLY A 77 2.13 1.77 -9.52
CA GLY A 77 1.30 2.90 -9.90
C GLY A 77 0.28 2.55 -11.00
N ASP A 78 -0.37 1.37 -10.91
CA ASP A 78 -1.45 0.96 -11.84
C ASP A 78 -2.83 1.18 -11.20
N PRO A 79 -3.43 2.37 -11.35
CA PRO A 79 -4.71 2.71 -10.71
C PRO A 79 -5.86 1.84 -11.18
N SER A 80 -5.86 1.40 -12.44
CA SER A 80 -6.91 0.56 -13.00
C SER A 80 -6.93 -0.83 -12.33
N THR A 81 -5.76 -1.43 -12.13
CA THR A 81 -5.64 -2.72 -11.45
C THR A 81 -5.95 -2.59 -9.95
N ILE A 82 -5.54 -1.48 -9.28
CA ILE A 82 -5.89 -1.21 -7.88
C ILE A 82 -7.41 -1.17 -7.72
N PHE A 83 -8.08 -0.32 -8.51
CA PHE A 83 -9.53 -0.15 -8.45
C PHE A 83 -10.28 -1.46 -8.67
N THR A 84 -9.95 -2.18 -9.75
CA THR A 84 -10.63 -3.43 -10.10
C THR A 84 -10.47 -4.48 -9.00
N SER A 85 -9.26 -4.58 -8.44
CA SER A 85 -8.97 -5.57 -7.41
C SER A 85 -9.63 -5.22 -6.07
N LEU A 86 -9.57 -3.96 -5.62
CA LEU A 86 -10.25 -3.53 -4.38
C LEU A 86 -11.76 -3.66 -4.50
N SER A 87 -12.35 -3.29 -5.64
CA SER A 87 -13.78 -3.47 -5.92
C SER A 87 -14.17 -4.94 -5.80
N ARG A 88 -13.31 -5.84 -6.30
CA ARG A 88 -13.57 -7.28 -6.19
C ARG A 88 -13.46 -7.79 -4.76
N VAL A 89 -12.48 -7.31 -3.97
CA VAL A 89 -12.41 -7.63 -2.53
C VAL A 89 -13.69 -7.23 -1.82
N VAL A 90 -14.13 -5.97 -1.98
CA VAL A 90 -15.35 -5.46 -1.34
C VAL A 90 -16.61 -6.21 -1.78
N GLN A 91 -16.65 -6.67 -3.04
CA GLN A 91 -17.76 -7.49 -3.56
C GLN A 91 -17.78 -8.90 -2.92
N LEU A 92 -16.61 -9.53 -2.75
CA LEU A 92 -16.47 -10.88 -2.20
C LEU A 92 -16.58 -10.89 -0.67
N ASP A 93 -16.04 -9.87 -0.03
CA ASP A 93 -16.14 -9.67 1.42
C ASP A 93 -16.59 -8.24 1.74
N PRO A 94 -17.90 -8.01 1.80
CA PRO A 94 -18.46 -6.70 2.20
C PRO A 94 -18.18 -6.31 3.65
N THR A 95 -17.53 -7.19 4.45
CA THR A 95 -17.14 -6.90 5.83
C THR A 95 -15.68 -6.55 5.98
N ASP A 96 -14.91 -6.59 4.90
CA ASP A 96 -13.52 -6.12 4.88
C ASP A 96 -13.47 -4.58 4.89
N PHE A 97 -13.34 -4.02 6.11
CA PHE A 97 -13.31 -2.55 6.30
C PHE A 97 -12.05 -1.91 5.76
N GLU A 98 -10.93 -2.63 5.71
CA GLU A 98 -9.68 -2.13 5.13
C GLU A 98 -9.82 -1.98 3.61
N ALA A 99 -10.47 -2.94 2.95
CA ALA A 99 -10.75 -2.87 1.53
C ALA A 99 -11.74 -1.74 1.20
N GLN A 100 -12.82 -1.61 1.98
CA GLN A 100 -13.77 -0.51 1.80
C GLN A 100 -13.11 0.86 1.98
N TRP A 101 -12.28 1.00 3.01
CA TRP A 101 -11.54 2.24 3.24
C TRP A 101 -10.56 2.53 2.10
N SER A 102 -9.76 1.54 1.67
CA SER A 102 -8.82 1.70 0.56
C SER A 102 -9.51 2.06 -0.75
N LEU A 103 -10.68 1.48 -1.01
CA LEU A 103 -11.51 1.83 -2.18
C LEU A 103 -12.08 3.25 -2.05
N GLY A 104 -12.55 3.64 -0.87
CA GLY A 104 -13.01 4.99 -0.60
C GLY A 104 -11.93 6.05 -0.77
N ASP A 105 -10.71 5.74 -0.32
CA ASP A 105 -9.54 6.59 -0.50
C ASP A 105 -9.17 6.73 -1.99
N PHE A 106 -9.30 5.65 -2.76
CA PHE A 106 -9.14 5.66 -4.21
C PHE A 106 -10.18 6.55 -4.90
N TYR A 107 -11.44 6.49 -4.48
CA TYR A 107 -12.49 7.37 -4.99
C TYR A 107 -12.22 8.85 -4.67
N LEU A 108 -11.75 9.16 -3.45
CA LEU A 108 -11.34 10.53 -3.10
C LEU A 108 -10.22 11.04 -3.99
N ALA A 109 -9.19 10.22 -4.24
CA ALA A 109 -8.07 10.58 -5.12
C ALA A 109 -8.51 10.79 -6.57
N GLY A 110 -9.51 10.04 -7.03
CA GLY A 110 -10.11 10.15 -8.36
C GLY A 110 -11.18 11.24 -8.50
N GLY A 111 -11.53 11.94 -7.40
CA GLY A 111 -12.58 12.97 -7.40
C GLY A 111 -14.02 12.43 -7.46
N THR A 112 -14.21 11.12 -7.29
CA THR A 112 -15.54 10.47 -7.25
C THR A 112 -16.08 10.53 -5.82
N THR A 113 -16.57 11.72 -5.45
CA THR A 113 -16.95 12.07 -4.08
C THR A 113 -18.21 11.36 -3.59
N ASP A 114 -19.16 11.06 -4.47
CA ASP A 114 -20.43 10.42 -4.10
C ASP A 114 -20.21 8.95 -3.69
N GLU A 115 -19.35 8.24 -4.41
CA GLU A 115 -18.95 6.87 -4.08
C GLU A 115 -18.15 6.82 -2.77
N ALA A 116 -17.23 7.77 -2.56
CA ALA A 116 -16.50 7.89 -1.32
C ALA A 116 -17.42 8.18 -0.13
N ALA A 117 -18.42 9.06 -0.31
CA ALA A 117 -19.44 9.38 0.71
C ALA A 117 -20.28 8.16 1.06
N THR A 118 -20.74 7.42 0.05
CA THR A 118 -21.51 6.18 0.24
C THR A 118 -20.75 5.15 1.05
N LEU A 119 -19.45 4.98 0.78
CA LEU A 119 -18.59 4.07 1.55
C LEU A 119 -18.37 4.57 2.97
N ALA A 120 -18.15 5.87 3.18
CA ALA A 120 -17.99 6.45 4.50
C ALA A 120 -19.23 6.23 5.38
N GLU A 121 -20.42 6.44 4.83
CA GLU A 121 -21.69 6.21 5.52
C GLU A 121 -21.88 4.73 5.88
N ARG A 122 -21.59 3.83 4.95
CA ARG A 122 -21.65 2.38 5.18
C ARG A 122 -20.70 1.96 6.30
N LEU A 123 -19.46 2.44 6.29
CA LEU A 123 -18.46 2.14 7.32
C LEU A 123 -18.92 2.64 8.70
N LEU A 124 -19.44 3.87 8.78
CA LEU A 124 -19.92 4.44 10.03
C LEU A 124 -21.18 3.74 10.56
N ALA A 125 -22.09 3.36 9.66
CA ALA A 125 -23.29 2.60 10.04
C ALA A 125 -22.95 1.20 10.58
N ALA A 126 -21.98 0.51 9.94
CA ALA A 126 -21.57 -0.83 10.34
C ALA A 126 -20.69 -0.83 11.61
N ARG A 127 -19.80 0.14 11.74
CA ARG A 127 -18.86 0.27 12.87
C ARG A 127 -18.62 1.73 13.24
N PRO A 128 -19.49 2.35 14.04
CA PRO A 128 -19.37 3.75 14.46
C PRO A 128 -18.07 4.08 15.22
N GLN A 129 -17.42 3.07 15.83
CA GLN A 129 -16.18 3.20 16.57
C GLN A 129 -14.93 2.89 15.72
N HIS A 130 -15.08 2.67 14.40
CA HIS A 130 -13.94 2.40 13.53
C HIS A 130 -13.47 3.69 12.83
N PRO A 131 -12.16 4.02 12.86
CA PRO A 131 -11.65 5.31 12.35
C PRO A 131 -11.81 5.52 10.84
N ALA A 132 -11.92 4.45 10.05
CA ALA A 132 -11.95 4.52 8.58
C ALA A 132 -13.07 5.41 8.02
N GLY A 133 -14.29 5.32 8.56
CA GLY A 133 -15.41 6.16 8.11
C GLY A 133 -15.17 7.65 8.40
N TYR A 134 -14.56 7.96 9.54
CA TYR A 134 -14.18 9.35 9.88
C TYR A 134 -13.08 9.87 8.96
N LEU A 135 -12.10 9.04 8.60
CA LEU A 135 -11.03 9.41 7.66
C LEU A 135 -11.59 9.73 6.27
N LEU A 136 -12.51 8.92 5.75
CA LEU A 136 -13.15 9.21 4.47
C LEU A 136 -13.97 10.50 4.51
N ARG A 137 -14.76 10.71 5.57
CA ARG A 137 -15.49 11.97 5.75
C ARG A 137 -14.57 13.17 5.90
N ALA A 138 -13.43 13.02 6.57
CA ALA A 138 -12.42 14.07 6.65
C ALA A 138 -11.83 14.40 5.27
N GLY A 139 -11.52 13.39 4.45
CA GLY A 139 -11.09 13.58 3.07
C GLY A 139 -12.13 14.31 2.21
N LEU A 140 -13.41 13.94 2.33
CA LEU A 140 -14.52 14.64 1.67
C LEU A 140 -14.65 16.10 2.13
N ALA A 141 -14.49 16.35 3.43
CA ALA A 141 -14.55 17.69 3.99
C ALA A 141 -13.38 18.56 3.47
N LEU A 142 -12.16 18.00 3.39
CA LEU A 142 -11.00 18.69 2.80
C LEU A 142 -11.21 18.99 1.31
N GLY A 143 -11.73 18.05 0.55
CA GLY A 143 -12.05 18.26 -0.87
C GLY A 143 -13.12 19.33 -1.12
N ALA A 144 -13.99 19.57 -0.12
CA ALA A 144 -15.01 20.61 -0.13
C ALA A 144 -14.58 21.91 0.59
N ASP A 145 -13.29 22.08 0.90
CA ASP A 145 -12.70 23.22 1.63
C ASP A 145 -13.31 23.46 3.03
N ARG A 146 -13.90 22.43 3.63
CA ARG A 146 -14.45 22.46 4.99
C ARG A 146 -13.40 22.00 6.01
N VAL A 147 -12.35 22.80 6.17
CA VAL A 147 -11.15 22.43 6.91
C VAL A 147 -11.44 22.16 8.39
N GLU A 148 -12.30 22.95 9.04
CA GLU A 148 -12.64 22.78 10.46
C GLU A 148 -13.42 21.48 10.71
N ASP A 149 -14.34 21.12 9.80
CA ASP A 149 -15.04 19.83 9.86
C ASP A 149 -14.02 18.66 9.77
N ALA A 150 -13.06 18.78 8.83
CA ALA A 150 -12.02 17.77 8.66
C ALA A 150 -11.16 17.62 9.92
N ILE A 151 -10.76 18.71 10.56
CA ILE A 151 -10.01 18.70 11.82
C ILE A 151 -10.78 17.93 12.91
N GLY A 152 -12.08 18.21 13.05
CA GLY A 152 -12.94 17.51 14.01
C GLY A 152 -12.98 16.01 13.76
N LEU A 153 -13.20 15.60 12.51
CA LEU A 153 -13.26 14.21 12.09
C LEU A 153 -11.92 13.47 12.24
N LEU A 154 -10.80 14.14 11.93
CA LEU A 154 -9.46 13.59 12.09
C LEU A 154 -9.10 13.41 13.57
N LYS A 155 -9.45 14.36 14.44
CA LYS A 155 -9.28 14.22 15.90
C LYS A 155 -10.06 13.00 16.41
N GLN A 156 -11.30 12.84 15.99
CA GLN A 156 -12.12 11.69 16.35
C GLN A 156 -11.51 10.37 15.87
N ALA A 157 -10.98 10.32 14.64
CA ALA A 157 -10.26 9.14 14.14
C ALA A 157 -9.01 8.83 14.97
N ALA A 158 -8.26 9.86 15.38
CA ALA A 158 -7.06 9.72 16.21
C ALA A 158 -7.36 9.31 17.68
N GLU A 159 -8.55 9.64 18.19
CA GLU A 159 -9.01 9.18 19.51
C GLU A 159 -9.47 7.71 19.46
N LEU A 160 -10.16 7.31 18.39
CA LEU A 160 -10.60 5.93 18.19
C LEU A 160 -9.45 4.96 17.97
N ASN A 161 -8.39 5.40 17.30
CA ASN A 161 -7.17 4.62 17.12
C ASN A 161 -5.92 5.52 17.29
N PRO A 162 -5.43 5.69 18.52
CA PRO A 162 -4.25 6.50 18.79
C PRO A 162 -2.95 6.00 18.13
N ALA A 163 -2.89 4.74 17.70
CA ALA A 163 -1.76 4.16 16.98
C ALA A 163 -1.79 4.41 15.47
N MET A 164 -2.86 4.98 14.95
CA MET A 164 -2.98 5.27 13.53
C MET A 164 -2.24 6.57 13.17
N VAL A 165 -1.20 6.44 12.35
CA VAL A 165 -0.32 7.56 11.97
C VAL A 165 -1.03 8.58 11.05
N ARG A 166 -1.86 8.09 10.13
CA ARG A 166 -2.45 8.93 9.07
C ARG A 166 -3.21 10.15 9.59
N PRO A 167 -4.18 10.04 10.53
CA PRO A 167 -4.88 11.22 11.04
C PRO A 167 -3.93 12.21 11.73
N LEU A 168 -2.86 11.72 12.38
CA LEU A 168 -1.88 12.57 13.06
C LEU A 168 -1.09 13.41 12.06
N LEU A 169 -0.59 12.78 10.98
CA LEU A 169 0.13 13.50 9.92
C LEU A 169 -0.78 14.47 9.16
N THR A 170 -2.03 14.08 8.90
CA THR A 170 -2.97 14.97 8.20
C THR A 170 -3.28 16.20 9.06
N LEU A 171 -3.52 16.03 10.37
CA LEU A 171 -3.71 17.16 11.30
C LEU A 171 -2.47 18.05 11.34
N ALA A 172 -1.26 17.46 11.42
CA ALA A 172 -0.02 18.22 11.40
C ALA A 172 0.11 19.08 10.14
N ASN A 173 -0.19 18.51 8.97
CA ASN A 173 -0.12 19.22 7.69
C ASN A 173 -1.17 20.35 7.61
N ILE A 174 -2.40 20.13 8.10
CA ILE A 174 -3.45 21.14 8.12
C ILE A 174 -3.02 22.33 9.00
N TYR A 175 -2.59 22.07 10.23
CA TYR A 175 -2.14 23.13 11.14
C TYR A 175 -0.90 23.86 10.61
N PHE A 176 -0.01 23.13 9.91
CA PHE A 176 1.13 23.76 9.24
C PHE A 176 0.67 24.71 8.11
N ALA A 177 -0.29 24.30 7.28
CA ALA A 177 -0.86 25.14 6.24
C ALA A 177 -1.58 26.38 6.80
N GLN A 178 -2.22 26.26 7.96
CA GLN A 178 -2.83 27.36 8.70
C GLN A 178 -1.82 28.24 9.44
N GLN A 179 -0.51 27.97 9.33
CA GLN A 179 0.58 28.66 10.06
C GLN A 179 0.51 28.49 11.58
N GLU A 180 -0.24 27.51 12.06
CA GLU A 180 -0.33 27.18 13.47
C GLU A 180 0.82 26.26 13.88
N LEU A 181 2.05 26.75 13.80
CA LEU A 181 3.29 25.98 13.87
C LEU A 181 3.44 25.17 15.17
N LYS A 182 2.95 25.70 16.29
CA LYS A 182 3.00 25.00 17.57
C LYS A 182 2.11 23.75 17.58
N GLN A 183 0.91 23.84 17.00
CA GLN A 183 -0.01 22.71 16.89
C GLN A 183 0.54 21.69 15.88
N ALA A 184 1.03 22.16 14.75
CA ALA A 184 1.67 21.30 13.75
C ALA A 184 2.81 20.46 14.36
N ALA A 185 3.74 21.12 15.08
CA ALA A 185 4.84 20.43 15.77
C ALA A 185 4.33 19.35 16.73
N GLY A 186 3.32 19.67 17.55
CA GLY A 186 2.73 18.71 18.51
C GLY A 186 2.14 17.47 17.82
N TRP A 187 1.50 17.62 16.65
CA TRP A 187 0.95 16.49 15.92
C TRP A 187 2.05 15.67 15.21
N TYR A 188 3.11 16.29 14.66
CA TYR A 188 4.27 15.57 14.13
C TYR A 188 4.98 14.77 15.24
N ASP A 189 5.15 15.35 16.43
CA ASP A 189 5.76 14.65 17.56
C ASP A 189 4.92 13.45 18.02
N ARG A 190 3.58 13.58 18.04
CA ARG A 190 2.68 12.45 18.28
C ARG A 190 2.83 11.36 17.23
N ALA A 191 2.87 11.72 15.94
CA ALA A 191 3.08 10.77 14.86
C ALA A 191 4.41 10.02 15.01
N LEU A 192 5.49 10.74 15.32
CA LEU A 192 6.81 10.15 15.54
C LEU A 192 6.85 9.24 16.78
N LYS A 193 6.13 9.58 17.84
CA LYS A 193 6.01 8.74 19.04
C LYS A 193 5.28 7.42 18.76
N VAL A 194 4.25 7.47 17.90
CA VAL A 194 3.47 6.29 17.49
C VAL A 194 4.28 5.40 16.54
N ALA A 195 5.00 5.99 15.60
CA ALA A 195 5.74 5.26 14.58
C ALA A 195 7.22 5.74 14.49
N PRO A 196 8.04 5.46 15.50
CA PRO A 196 9.42 5.96 15.57
C PRO A 196 10.33 5.41 14.46
N SER A 197 9.97 4.27 13.87
CA SER A 197 10.70 3.64 12.76
C SER A 197 10.09 3.91 11.38
N SER A 198 9.09 4.78 11.29
CA SER A 198 8.51 5.14 9.98
C SER A 198 9.36 6.18 9.28
N ALA A 199 9.92 5.83 8.12
CA ALA A 199 10.62 6.76 7.25
C ALA A 199 9.69 7.92 6.81
N ASP A 200 8.45 7.64 6.46
CA ASP A 200 7.47 8.63 6.01
C ASP A 200 7.18 9.69 7.08
N VAL A 201 7.01 9.27 8.34
CA VAL A 201 6.79 10.19 9.46
C VAL A 201 7.99 11.12 9.64
N ARG A 202 9.21 10.57 9.53
CA ARG A 202 10.44 11.36 9.63
C ARG A 202 10.61 12.32 8.48
N VAL A 203 10.32 11.90 7.26
CA VAL A 203 10.32 12.78 6.07
C VAL A 203 9.32 13.92 6.25
N ALA A 204 8.08 13.62 6.67
CA ALA A 204 7.06 14.64 6.88
C ALA A 204 7.49 15.66 7.95
N ARG A 205 8.01 15.18 9.09
CA ARG A 205 8.54 16.05 10.17
C ARG A 205 9.77 16.81 9.71
N GLY A 206 10.67 16.18 8.95
CA GLY A 206 11.85 16.81 8.37
C GLY A 206 11.49 18.00 7.48
N ARG A 207 10.54 17.83 6.57
CA ARG A 207 10.01 18.92 5.72
C ARG A 207 9.46 20.08 6.55
N PHE A 208 8.67 19.78 7.58
CA PHE A 208 8.16 20.79 8.50
C PHE A 208 9.30 21.59 9.16
N LEU A 209 10.32 20.90 9.68
CA LEU A 209 11.47 21.52 10.34
C LEU A 209 12.30 22.39 9.37
N PHE A 210 12.47 21.95 8.12
CA PHE A 210 13.10 22.77 7.07
C PHE A 210 12.29 24.03 6.80
N ALA A 211 10.98 23.91 6.62
CA ALA A 211 10.10 25.05 6.33
C ALA A 211 10.00 26.06 7.48
N THR A 212 10.24 25.61 8.73
CA THR A 212 10.23 26.49 9.92
C THR A 212 11.62 27.00 10.33
N GLY A 213 12.66 26.73 9.51
CA GLY A 213 14.01 27.25 9.72
C GLY A 213 14.88 26.42 10.67
N THR A 214 14.37 25.32 11.22
CA THR A 214 15.14 24.38 12.08
C THR A 214 15.81 23.30 11.24
N THR A 215 16.64 23.73 10.30
CA THR A 215 17.21 22.87 9.23
C THR A 215 18.11 21.76 9.75
N ASP A 216 18.85 21.95 10.85
CA ASP A 216 19.74 20.94 11.40
C ASP A 216 18.96 19.75 12.01
N GLU A 217 17.86 20.01 12.70
CA GLU A 217 16.93 18.99 13.18
C GLU A 217 16.25 18.29 12.01
N GLY A 218 15.81 19.05 11.02
CA GLY A 218 15.21 18.51 9.80
C GLY A 218 16.15 17.56 9.08
N ARG A 219 17.43 17.93 8.94
CA ARG A 219 18.48 17.06 8.38
C ARG A 219 18.64 15.75 9.16
N LYS A 220 18.60 15.83 10.49
CA LYS A 220 18.68 14.61 11.34
C LYS A 220 17.50 13.68 11.09
N GLU A 221 16.29 14.22 10.91
CA GLU A 221 15.12 13.39 10.60
C GLU A 221 15.23 12.73 9.21
N PHE A 222 15.70 13.45 8.19
CA PHE A 222 15.94 12.86 6.87
C PHE A 222 17.02 11.77 6.91
N ARG A 223 18.14 11.97 7.61
CA ARG A 223 19.17 10.94 7.75
C ARG A 223 18.63 9.66 8.38
N LYS A 224 17.84 9.80 9.46
CA LYS A 224 17.19 8.64 10.08
C LYS A 224 16.16 8.00 9.15
N ALA A 225 15.46 8.77 8.34
CA ALA A 225 14.56 8.23 7.34
C ALA A 225 15.29 7.41 6.28
N VAL A 226 16.46 7.88 5.80
CA VAL A 226 17.33 7.13 4.88
C VAL A 226 17.79 5.81 5.49
N GLU A 227 18.19 5.79 6.76
CA GLU A 227 18.60 4.57 7.47
C GLU A 227 17.48 3.54 7.60
N LEU A 228 16.23 3.99 7.69
CA LEU A 228 15.04 3.16 7.90
C LEU A 228 14.37 2.71 6.61
N SER A 229 14.63 3.41 5.50
CA SER A 229 13.97 3.14 4.22
C SER A 229 14.79 2.19 3.35
N ARG A 230 14.07 1.38 2.56
CA ARG A 230 14.65 0.67 1.42
C ARG A 230 14.85 1.60 0.23
N ASP A 231 14.00 2.60 0.08
CA ASP A 231 14.07 3.64 -0.96
C ASP A 231 14.86 4.86 -0.46
N GLN A 232 16.16 4.65 -0.22
CA GLN A 232 17.07 5.69 0.25
C GLN A 232 17.25 6.80 -0.78
N GLU A 233 17.24 6.45 -2.06
CA GLU A 233 17.39 7.38 -3.18
C GLU A 233 16.29 8.44 -3.17
N GLN A 234 15.03 8.02 -3.11
CA GLN A 234 13.90 8.93 -3.09
C GLN A 234 13.95 9.89 -1.90
N ILE A 235 14.35 9.42 -0.73
CA ILE A 235 14.42 10.27 0.47
C ILE A 235 15.54 11.30 0.35
N ARG A 236 16.69 10.93 -0.20
CA ARG A 236 17.81 11.86 -0.46
C ARG A 236 17.45 12.91 -1.50
N LEU A 237 16.71 12.53 -2.55
CA LEU A 237 16.19 13.50 -3.53
C LEU A 237 15.24 14.49 -2.87
N VAL A 238 14.34 14.03 -2.01
CA VAL A 238 13.45 14.92 -1.24
C VAL A 238 14.25 15.86 -0.32
N LEU A 239 15.34 15.40 0.30
CA LEU A 239 16.22 16.25 1.10
C LEU A 239 16.94 17.29 0.23
N ALA A 240 17.47 16.89 -0.94
CA ALA A 240 18.07 17.81 -1.88
C ALA A 240 17.09 18.92 -2.33
N GLU A 241 15.82 18.57 -2.59
CA GLU A 241 14.76 19.55 -2.88
C GLU A 241 14.57 20.57 -1.74
N GLN A 242 14.66 20.14 -0.47
CA GLN A 242 14.57 21.08 0.66
C GLN A 242 15.75 22.06 0.67
N TYR A 243 16.96 21.59 0.35
CA TYR A 243 18.14 22.46 0.25
C TYR A 243 18.01 23.44 -0.92
N VAL A 244 17.54 22.98 -2.09
CA VAL A 244 17.25 23.85 -3.25
C VAL A 244 16.27 24.96 -2.88
N ALA A 245 15.18 24.62 -2.17
CA ALA A 245 14.18 25.61 -1.73
C ALA A 245 14.75 26.68 -0.79
N LEU A 246 15.84 26.37 -0.08
CA LEU A 246 16.57 27.33 0.78
C LEU A 246 17.74 28.03 0.07
N GLY A 247 17.97 27.78 -1.23
CA GLY A 247 19.11 28.31 -1.99
C GLY A 247 20.46 27.69 -1.59
N ARG A 248 20.45 26.56 -0.88
CA ARG A 248 21.65 25.83 -0.40
C ARG A 248 22.10 24.81 -1.44
N TRP A 249 22.59 25.31 -2.58
CA TRP A 249 22.91 24.49 -3.75
C TRP A 249 24.02 23.47 -3.49
N ASP A 250 25.07 23.86 -2.74
CA ASP A 250 26.19 22.97 -2.41
C ASP A 250 25.74 21.76 -1.57
N ASP A 251 24.84 21.99 -0.61
CA ASP A 251 24.27 20.90 0.19
C ASP A 251 23.37 19.98 -0.64
N ALA A 252 22.58 20.55 -1.56
CA ALA A 252 21.76 19.75 -2.47
C ALA A 252 22.61 18.89 -3.41
N GLU A 253 23.71 19.46 -3.94
CA GLU A 253 24.65 18.73 -4.80
C GLU A 253 25.30 17.55 -4.04
N LEU A 254 25.70 17.75 -2.79
CA LEU A 254 26.27 16.68 -1.96
C LEU A 254 25.33 15.49 -1.79
N GLU A 255 24.02 15.72 -1.59
CA GLU A 255 23.04 14.63 -1.47
C GLU A 255 22.89 13.85 -2.80
N VAL A 256 22.90 14.55 -3.95
CA VAL A 256 22.78 13.94 -5.29
C VAL A 256 24.08 13.21 -5.68
N VAL A 257 25.25 13.82 -5.44
CA VAL A 257 26.55 13.18 -5.73
C VAL A 257 26.74 11.92 -4.88
N GLY A 258 26.30 11.94 -3.61
CA GLY A 258 26.27 10.77 -2.76
C GLY A 258 25.48 9.61 -3.37
N LEU A 259 24.31 9.90 -3.97
CA LEU A 259 23.50 8.89 -4.69
C LEU A 259 24.28 8.27 -5.87
N ILE A 260 24.88 9.11 -6.72
CA ILE A 260 25.62 8.63 -7.89
C ILE A 260 26.80 7.72 -7.48
N THR A 261 27.48 8.08 -6.40
CA THR A 261 28.61 7.30 -5.86
C THR A 261 28.15 5.95 -5.32
N ASP A 262 27.03 5.91 -4.59
CA ASP A 262 26.46 4.68 -4.05
C ASP A 262 25.94 3.76 -5.16
N MET A 263 25.28 4.29 -6.19
CA MET A 263 24.83 3.54 -7.38
C MET A 263 26.01 2.91 -8.14
N ASN A 264 27.09 3.67 -8.36
CA ASN A 264 28.28 3.17 -9.05
C ASN A 264 28.97 2.07 -8.24
N SER A 265 29.02 2.19 -6.92
CA SER A 265 29.61 1.16 -6.04
C SER A 265 28.77 -0.12 -6.00
N HIS A 266 27.45 -0.01 -6.10
CA HIS A 266 26.55 -1.16 -6.16
C HIS A 266 26.66 -1.91 -7.49
N ASN A 267 26.74 -1.17 -8.61
CA ASN A 267 26.91 -1.75 -9.95
C ASN A 267 28.28 -2.41 -10.15
N ALA A 268 29.33 -1.92 -9.47
CA ALA A 268 30.66 -2.51 -9.52
C ALA A 268 30.80 -3.82 -8.71
N ARG A 269 29.82 -4.14 -7.85
CA ARG A 269 29.79 -5.37 -7.03
C ARG A 269 28.90 -6.48 -7.61
N LYS A 270 28.18 -6.22 -8.68
CA LYS A 270 27.39 -7.20 -9.48
C LYS A 270 28.21 -7.68 -10.68
#